data_61fb2973fc1e323e3d219ab713fc62f8
#
_entry.id   61fb2973fc1e323e3d219ab713fc62f8
#
_cell.length_a   1.000
_cell.length_b   1.000
_cell.length_c   1.000
_cell.angle_alpha   90.00
_cell.angle_beta   90.00
_cell.angle_gamma   90.00
#
_symmetry.space_group_name_H-M   'P 1'
#
loop_
_entity.id
_entity.type
_entity.pdbx_description
1 polymer ?
#
loop_
_entity_poly.entity_id
_entity_poly.type
_entity_poly.pdbx_seq_one_letter_code
_entity_poly.pdbx_strand_id
1 'polypeptide(L)'
;MSENILFITEQLFKERTGASNANDGKQLRPMIKVAQDIHIQSVLGSTLYLRLQDGIDDNDLNNDEKTLIDNYITDALIWFTMSMLPMTMGYQLFSKGFLQKTAEESNTPSRADLELIEAKYKSMAEFYNKRMIKYLQENYELYDQYLNPGSGVDIIFPTKQGYTSPIYLGNYYERSNSLNGASSGGVKVAYYIANAGLASFGVSELENKTVLVAMRSGLGKAITTFPTTNTQYLQIVNGLVTLPIGDLTDAGEVFSFVYR
;
A
#
# COMPACT_ATOMS: atom_id res chain seq x y z
N MET A 1 -15.13 9.16 -20.17
CA MET A 1 -15.15 10.25 -19.17
C MET A 1 -15.48 9.58 -17.85
N SER A 2 -14.60 9.67 -16.89
CA SER A 2 -14.89 9.15 -15.55
C SER A 2 -16.04 9.97 -14.97
N GLU A 3 -17.23 9.41 -14.93
CA GLU A 3 -18.32 9.97 -14.16
C GLU A 3 -17.91 10.00 -12.70
N ASN A 4 -18.38 10.97 -11.92
CA ASN A 4 -18.05 11.10 -10.50
C ASN A 4 -18.78 10.02 -9.67
N ILE A 5 -18.32 8.77 -9.84
CA ILE A 5 -18.91 7.61 -9.16
C ILE A 5 -18.49 7.63 -7.69
N LEU A 6 -19.48 7.60 -6.81
CA LEU A 6 -19.29 7.61 -5.37
C LEU A 6 -19.45 6.19 -4.82
N PHE A 7 -18.60 5.81 -3.86
CA PHE A 7 -18.71 4.52 -3.16
C PHE A 7 -19.85 4.48 -2.15
N ILE A 8 -20.33 5.66 -1.70
CA ILE A 8 -21.47 5.77 -0.80
C ILE A 8 -22.48 6.76 -1.36
N THR A 9 -23.76 6.50 -1.08
CA THR A 9 -24.85 7.42 -1.39
C THR A 9 -25.06 8.43 -0.27
N GLU A 10 -25.65 9.58 -0.58
CA GLU A 10 -26.06 10.58 0.43
C GLU A 10 -27.02 10.00 1.45
N GLN A 11 -27.91 9.13 1.01
CA GLN A 11 -28.90 8.49 1.89
C GLN A 11 -28.19 7.60 2.91
N LEU A 12 -27.28 6.74 2.46
CA LEU A 12 -26.47 5.87 3.32
C LEU A 12 -25.66 6.69 4.32
N PHE A 13 -25.06 7.79 3.87
CA PHE A 13 -24.32 8.71 4.74
C PHE A 13 -25.22 9.27 5.86
N LYS A 14 -26.42 9.77 5.51
CA LYS A 14 -27.38 10.32 6.49
C LYS A 14 -27.86 9.26 7.48
N GLU A 15 -28.18 8.06 7.00
CA GLU A 15 -28.62 6.94 7.85
C GLU A 15 -27.54 6.51 8.86
N ARG A 16 -26.29 6.47 8.45
CA ARG A 16 -25.19 6.01 9.30
C ARG A 16 -24.66 7.07 10.27
N THR A 17 -24.83 8.34 9.98
CA THR A 17 -24.31 9.45 10.80
C THR A 17 -25.37 10.13 11.66
N GLY A 18 -26.63 9.86 11.42
CA GLY A 18 -27.75 10.62 12.05
C GLY A 18 -27.82 12.07 11.57
N ALA A 19 -27.14 12.41 10.46
CA ALA A 19 -27.23 13.73 9.87
C ALA A 19 -28.69 14.03 9.44
N SER A 20 -29.14 15.27 9.68
CA SER A 20 -30.50 15.67 9.33
C SER A 20 -30.79 15.46 7.85
N ASN A 21 -31.97 14.93 7.53
CA ASN A 21 -32.47 14.83 6.15
C ASN A 21 -32.59 16.20 5.46
N ALA A 22 -32.64 17.28 6.22
CA ALA A 22 -32.67 18.65 5.71
C ALA A 22 -31.31 19.11 5.12
N ASN A 23 -30.22 18.35 5.31
CA ASN A 23 -28.95 18.67 4.68
C ASN A 23 -29.04 18.46 3.16
N ASP A 24 -28.70 19.52 2.40
CA ASP A 24 -28.76 19.49 0.94
C ASP A 24 -27.69 18.54 0.39
N GLY A 25 -28.11 17.59 -0.41
CA GLY A 25 -27.21 16.67 -1.11
C GLY A 25 -26.21 17.36 -2.02
N LYS A 26 -26.55 18.54 -2.54
CA LYS A 26 -25.63 19.34 -3.33
C LYS A 26 -24.38 19.77 -2.56
N GLN A 27 -24.47 19.85 -1.22
CA GLN A 27 -23.32 20.15 -0.36
C GLN A 27 -22.58 18.89 0.08
N LEU A 28 -23.30 17.78 0.27
CA LEU A 28 -22.70 16.52 0.72
C LEU A 28 -21.91 15.80 -0.39
N ARG A 29 -22.44 15.72 -1.60
CA ARG A 29 -21.78 15.00 -2.71
C ARG A 29 -20.34 15.45 -2.98
N PRO A 30 -20.05 16.76 -3.10
CA PRO A 30 -18.69 17.21 -3.29
C PRO A 30 -17.77 16.81 -2.13
N MET A 31 -18.25 16.83 -0.90
CA MET A 31 -17.47 16.45 0.28
C MET A 31 -17.17 14.95 0.31
N ILE A 32 -18.16 14.12 -0.04
CA ILE A 32 -17.97 12.67 -0.19
C ILE A 32 -16.92 12.40 -1.27
N LYS A 33 -17.02 13.07 -2.43
CA LYS A 33 -16.06 12.89 -3.53
C LYS A 33 -14.64 13.29 -3.11
N VAL A 34 -14.48 14.44 -2.48
CA VAL A 34 -13.17 14.92 -2.02
C VAL A 34 -12.57 13.97 -0.96
N ALA A 35 -13.39 13.53 0.01
CA ALA A 35 -12.95 12.54 1.00
C ALA A 35 -12.53 11.22 0.35
N GLN A 36 -13.28 10.77 -0.65
CA GLN A 36 -13.01 9.56 -1.41
C GLN A 36 -11.67 9.66 -2.17
N ASP A 37 -11.43 10.77 -2.87
CA ASP A 37 -10.22 10.97 -3.66
C ASP A 37 -8.97 11.16 -2.78
N ILE A 38 -9.08 11.89 -1.68
CA ILE A 38 -7.93 12.16 -0.80
C ILE A 38 -7.57 10.93 0.04
N HIS A 39 -8.55 10.31 0.68
CA HIS A 39 -8.30 9.31 1.72
C HIS A 39 -8.44 7.87 1.23
N ILE A 40 -9.43 7.58 0.40
CA ILE A 40 -9.68 6.21 -0.04
C ILE A 40 -8.78 5.84 -1.22
N GLN A 41 -8.65 6.71 -2.22
CA GLN A 41 -7.78 6.45 -3.36
C GLN A 41 -6.32 6.25 -2.93
N SER A 42 -5.83 7.00 -1.94
CA SER A 42 -4.48 6.85 -1.41
C SER A 42 -4.22 5.47 -0.79
N VAL A 43 -5.24 4.80 -0.25
CA VAL A 43 -5.13 3.46 0.34
C VAL A 43 -5.28 2.37 -0.70
N LEU A 44 -6.23 2.51 -1.61
CA LEU A 44 -6.51 1.50 -2.64
C LEU A 44 -5.47 1.51 -3.78
N GLY A 45 -4.88 2.67 -4.05
CA GLY A 45 -4.12 2.93 -5.27
C GLY A 45 -5.04 3.20 -6.46
N SER A 46 -4.50 3.82 -7.51
CA SER A 46 -5.29 4.25 -8.66
C SER A 46 -6.03 3.09 -9.35
N THR A 47 -5.36 1.97 -9.55
CA THR A 47 -5.91 0.86 -10.35
C THR A 47 -7.09 0.17 -9.66
N LEU A 48 -6.96 -0.18 -8.39
CA LEU A 48 -8.07 -0.77 -7.62
C LEU A 48 -9.21 0.23 -7.44
N TYR A 49 -8.88 1.51 -7.18
CA TYR A 49 -9.87 2.57 -7.04
C TYR A 49 -10.73 2.72 -8.31
N LEU A 50 -10.11 2.77 -9.50
CA LEU A 50 -10.83 2.84 -10.77
C LEU A 50 -11.63 1.57 -11.07
N ARG A 51 -11.07 0.38 -10.80
CA ARG A 51 -11.80 -0.90 -10.95
C ARG A 51 -13.08 -0.91 -10.11
N LEU A 52 -13.03 -0.44 -8.86
CA LEU A 52 -14.21 -0.40 -8.02
C LEU A 52 -15.25 0.63 -8.52
N GLN A 53 -14.80 1.77 -9.05
CA GLN A 53 -15.70 2.74 -9.66
C GLN A 53 -16.38 2.16 -10.91
N ASP A 54 -15.61 1.58 -11.83
CA ASP A 54 -16.13 0.94 -13.04
C ASP A 54 -17.09 -0.21 -12.67
N GLY A 55 -16.74 -1.02 -11.66
CA GLY A 55 -17.58 -2.11 -11.19
C GLY A 55 -18.91 -1.66 -10.56
N ILE A 56 -18.96 -0.45 -9.97
CA ILE A 56 -20.23 0.15 -9.51
C ILE A 56 -21.07 0.63 -10.69
N ASP A 57 -20.45 1.28 -11.67
CA ASP A 57 -21.14 1.83 -12.85
C ASP A 57 -21.72 0.72 -13.71
N ASP A 58 -20.90 -0.30 -14.00
CA ASP A 58 -21.27 -1.46 -14.81
C ASP A 58 -22.09 -2.52 -14.03
N ASN A 59 -22.27 -2.35 -12.73
CA ASN A 59 -22.88 -3.32 -11.80
C ASN A 59 -22.20 -4.71 -11.87
N ASP A 60 -20.87 -4.71 -11.99
CA ASP A 60 -19.99 -5.88 -12.20
C ASP A 60 -19.02 -6.13 -11.04
N LEU A 61 -19.36 -5.70 -9.83
CA LEU A 61 -18.56 -5.98 -8.65
C LEU A 61 -18.65 -7.46 -8.25
N ASN A 62 -17.50 -8.08 -8.00
CA ASN A 62 -17.46 -9.42 -7.41
C ASN A 62 -17.80 -9.38 -5.90
N ASN A 63 -17.93 -10.55 -5.26
CA ASN A 63 -18.32 -10.63 -3.86
C ASN A 63 -17.25 -10.04 -2.90
N ASP A 64 -15.98 -10.19 -3.26
CA ASP A 64 -14.88 -9.68 -2.44
C ASP A 64 -14.80 -8.15 -2.54
N GLU A 65 -14.99 -7.59 -3.75
CA GLU A 65 -15.09 -6.16 -4.00
C GLU A 65 -16.28 -5.53 -3.26
N LYS A 66 -17.45 -6.19 -3.26
CA LYS A 66 -18.62 -5.78 -2.47
C LYS A 66 -18.31 -5.78 -0.98
N THR A 67 -17.66 -6.84 -0.49
CA THR A 67 -17.25 -6.95 0.91
C THR A 67 -16.29 -5.82 1.31
N LEU A 68 -15.34 -5.49 0.43
CA LEU A 68 -14.41 -4.39 0.65
C LEU A 68 -15.13 -3.04 0.74
N ILE A 69 -16.06 -2.78 -0.18
CA ILE A 69 -16.83 -1.52 -0.18
C ILE A 69 -17.72 -1.42 1.05
N ASP A 70 -18.54 -2.45 1.30
CA ASP A 70 -19.59 -2.39 2.32
C ASP A 70 -19.05 -2.39 3.74
N ASN A 71 -18.00 -3.20 4.01
CA ASN A 71 -17.52 -3.44 5.37
C ASN A 71 -16.29 -2.61 5.77
N TYR A 72 -15.56 -2.04 4.79
CA TYR A 72 -14.29 -1.36 5.06
C TYR A 72 -14.24 0.05 4.49
N ILE A 73 -14.54 0.24 3.19
CA ILE A 73 -14.48 1.56 2.55
C ILE A 73 -15.59 2.45 3.08
N THR A 74 -16.81 1.96 3.16
CA THR A 74 -18.00 2.72 3.59
C THR A 74 -17.79 3.37 4.95
N ASP A 75 -17.34 2.62 5.95
CA ASP A 75 -17.13 3.15 7.30
C ASP A 75 -16.03 4.23 7.33
N ALA A 76 -14.89 3.97 6.66
CA ALA A 76 -13.80 4.95 6.59
C ALA A 76 -14.23 6.24 5.86
N LEU A 77 -14.90 6.10 4.72
CA LEU A 77 -15.33 7.23 3.90
C LEU A 77 -16.38 8.10 4.62
N ILE A 78 -17.33 7.48 5.33
CA ILE A 78 -18.32 8.21 6.12
C ILE A 78 -17.63 9.13 7.15
N TRP A 79 -16.69 8.60 7.93
CA TRP A 79 -16.04 9.38 8.98
C TRP A 79 -15.05 10.41 8.44
N PHE A 80 -14.36 10.15 7.32
CA PHE A 80 -13.58 11.18 6.65
C PHE A 80 -14.46 12.30 6.11
N THR A 81 -15.59 11.98 5.51
CA THR A 81 -16.56 12.99 5.07
C THR A 81 -17.08 13.79 6.27
N MET A 82 -17.42 13.13 7.39
CA MET A 82 -17.85 13.79 8.61
C MET A 82 -16.79 14.74 9.20
N SER A 83 -15.51 14.42 9.07
CA SER A 83 -14.42 15.29 9.54
C SER A 83 -14.31 16.58 8.74
N MET A 84 -14.69 16.57 7.47
CA MET A 84 -14.63 17.76 6.60
C MET A 84 -15.84 18.68 6.73
N LEU A 85 -16.99 18.17 7.20
CA LEU A 85 -18.24 18.92 7.26
C LEU A 85 -18.25 20.09 8.23
N PRO A 86 -17.69 20.03 9.47
CA PRO A 86 -17.78 21.11 10.43
C PRO A 86 -17.29 22.45 9.88
N MET A 87 -16.14 22.47 9.25
CA MET A 87 -15.58 23.69 8.65
C MET A 87 -16.34 24.11 7.41
N THR A 88 -16.74 23.16 6.56
CA THR A 88 -17.40 23.47 5.27
C THR A 88 -18.84 23.95 5.48
N MET A 89 -19.56 23.41 6.46
CA MET A 89 -20.93 23.83 6.76
C MET A 89 -20.98 25.03 7.70
N GLY A 90 -19.99 25.20 8.56
CA GLY A 90 -19.88 26.36 9.44
C GLY A 90 -19.58 27.66 8.69
N TYR A 91 -18.81 27.57 7.60
CA TYR A 91 -18.45 28.70 6.77
C TYR A 91 -18.85 28.44 5.32
N GLN A 92 -19.77 29.24 4.81
CA GLN A 92 -20.24 29.13 3.42
C GLN A 92 -19.69 30.27 2.57
N LEU A 93 -19.34 29.96 1.32
CA LEU A 93 -18.91 30.95 0.33
C LEU A 93 -20.13 31.62 -0.29
N PHE A 94 -20.24 32.93 -0.08
CA PHE A 94 -21.23 33.80 -0.71
C PHE A 94 -20.51 34.76 -1.64
N SER A 95 -21.29 35.52 -2.44
CA SER A 95 -20.76 36.56 -3.35
C SER A 95 -19.92 37.65 -2.66
N LYS A 96 -20.11 37.81 -1.34
CA LYS A 96 -19.37 38.76 -0.50
C LYS A 96 -18.21 38.15 0.29
N GLY A 97 -17.90 36.87 0.06
CA GLY A 97 -16.85 36.13 0.76
C GLY A 97 -17.36 34.99 1.64
N PHE A 98 -16.50 34.47 2.52
CA PHE A 98 -16.89 33.46 3.48
C PHE A 98 -17.65 34.09 4.63
N LEU A 99 -18.87 33.62 4.85
CA LEU A 99 -19.72 34.07 5.94
C LEU A 99 -20.08 32.89 6.84
N GLN A 100 -20.11 33.16 8.15
CA GLN A 100 -20.57 32.19 9.14
C GLN A 100 -22.12 32.22 9.20
N LYS A 101 -22.74 31.06 9.19
CA LYS A 101 -24.18 30.92 9.26
C LYS A 101 -24.62 31.10 10.70
N THR A 102 -25.36 32.17 10.99
CA THR A 102 -25.98 32.44 12.29
C THR A 102 -27.49 32.15 12.23
N ALA A 103 -28.00 31.47 13.22
CA ALA A 103 -29.43 31.28 13.39
C ALA A 103 -29.89 32.07 14.64
N GLU A 104 -31.07 32.71 14.58
CA GLU A 104 -31.59 33.57 15.65
C GLU A 104 -31.77 32.88 17.00
N GLU A 105 -32.00 31.54 17.00
CA GLU A 105 -32.24 30.74 18.20
C GLU A 105 -31.10 29.74 18.55
N SER A 106 -29.96 29.84 17.90
CA SER A 106 -28.86 28.89 18.10
C SER A 106 -27.51 29.58 18.20
N ASN A 107 -26.77 29.28 19.26
CA ASN A 107 -25.37 29.74 19.36
C ASN A 107 -24.50 29.05 18.32
N THR A 108 -23.84 29.87 17.53
CA THR A 108 -22.86 29.35 16.53
C THR A 108 -21.65 28.82 17.28
N PRO A 109 -21.20 27.56 16.96
CA PRO A 109 -20.02 27.01 17.60
C PRO A 109 -18.78 27.88 17.29
N SER A 110 -17.88 27.97 18.26
CA SER A 110 -16.62 28.66 18.06
C SER A 110 -15.73 27.88 17.09
N ARG A 111 -14.73 28.53 16.50
CA ARG A 111 -13.75 27.84 15.66
C ARG A 111 -13.05 26.70 16.39
N ALA A 112 -12.71 26.91 17.68
CA ALA A 112 -12.09 25.90 18.50
C ALA A 112 -12.98 24.65 18.70
N ASP A 113 -14.29 24.84 18.85
CA ASP A 113 -15.26 23.74 18.97
C ASP A 113 -15.34 22.96 17.64
N LEU A 114 -15.33 23.65 16.49
CA LEU A 114 -15.34 23.02 15.18
C LEU A 114 -14.06 22.19 14.93
N GLU A 115 -12.89 22.72 15.30
CA GLU A 115 -11.60 22.02 15.21
C GLU A 115 -11.56 20.77 16.13
N LEU A 116 -12.16 20.83 17.31
CA LEU A 116 -12.27 19.69 18.22
C LEU A 116 -13.18 18.59 17.65
N ILE A 117 -14.31 18.98 17.05
CA ILE A 117 -15.24 18.05 16.41
C ILE A 117 -14.58 17.40 15.19
N GLU A 118 -13.88 18.18 14.35
CA GLU A 118 -13.12 17.69 13.21
C GLU A 118 -12.08 16.66 13.66
N ALA A 119 -11.25 16.99 14.66
CA ALA A 119 -10.23 16.11 15.20
C ALA A 119 -10.82 14.79 15.72
N LYS A 120 -11.96 14.84 16.38
CA LYS A 120 -12.70 13.65 16.86
C LYS A 120 -13.12 12.75 15.70
N TYR A 121 -13.78 13.30 14.68
CA TYR A 121 -14.22 12.51 13.54
C TYR A 121 -13.07 11.99 12.72
N LYS A 122 -11.99 12.77 12.57
CA LYS A 122 -10.76 12.34 11.92
C LYS A 122 -10.12 11.14 12.63
N SER A 123 -10.08 11.16 13.96
CA SER A 123 -9.58 10.01 14.74
C SER A 123 -10.41 8.74 14.52
N MET A 124 -11.74 8.88 14.41
CA MET A 124 -12.63 7.75 14.07
C MET A 124 -12.35 7.25 12.64
N ALA A 125 -12.20 8.16 11.68
CA ALA A 125 -11.89 7.84 10.29
C ALA A 125 -10.55 7.08 10.17
N GLU A 126 -9.51 7.54 10.89
CA GLU A 126 -8.20 6.90 10.92
C GLU A 126 -8.25 5.48 11.50
N PHE A 127 -9.10 5.23 12.49
CA PHE A 127 -9.33 3.88 13.01
C PHE A 127 -9.86 2.94 11.92
N TYR A 128 -10.92 3.34 11.21
CA TYR A 128 -11.49 2.54 10.12
C TYR A 128 -10.54 2.42 8.93
N ASN A 129 -9.79 3.46 8.64
CA ASN A 129 -8.77 3.45 7.60
C ASN A 129 -7.67 2.40 7.89
N LYS A 130 -7.16 2.36 9.12
CA LYS A 130 -6.20 1.33 9.55
C LYS A 130 -6.76 -0.08 9.44
N ARG A 131 -8.05 -0.25 9.77
CA ARG A 131 -8.76 -1.53 9.62
C ARG A 131 -8.85 -1.95 8.15
N MET A 132 -9.15 -1.02 7.24
CA MET A 132 -9.18 -1.25 5.79
C MET A 132 -7.79 -1.64 5.26
N ILE A 133 -6.74 -0.90 5.64
CA ILE A 133 -5.36 -1.21 5.24
C ILE A 133 -4.97 -2.63 5.70
N LYS A 134 -5.26 -2.97 6.96
CA LYS A 134 -4.96 -4.30 7.49
C LYS A 134 -5.70 -5.41 6.74
N TYR A 135 -6.98 -5.21 6.44
CA TYR A 135 -7.77 -6.15 5.66
C TYR A 135 -7.18 -6.38 4.27
N LEU A 136 -6.81 -5.30 3.56
CA LEU A 136 -6.18 -5.40 2.25
C LEU A 136 -4.81 -6.09 2.30
N GLN A 137 -4.05 -5.89 3.37
CA GLN A 137 -2.76 -6.56 3.57
C GLN A 137 -2.91 -8.06 3.86
N GLU A 138 -3.96 -8.47 4.57
CA GLU A 138 -4.23 -9.87 4.89
C GLU A 138 -4.88 -10.63 3.71
N ASN A 139 -5.61 -9.92 2.84
CA ASN A 139 -6.37 -10.49 1.72
C ASN A 139 -5.89 -9.98 0.36
N TYR A 140 -4.63 -9.59 0.23
CA TYR A 140 -4.10 -8.98 -0.99
C TYR A 140 -4.26 -9.87 -2.23
N GLU A 141 -4.26 -11.19 -2.07
CA GLU A 141 -4.41 -12.16 -3.16
C GLU A 141 -5.78 -12.09 -3.84
N LEU A 142 -6.79 -11.54 -3.16
CA LEU A 142 -8.14 -11.36 -3.72
C LEU A 142 -8.25 -10.13 -4.62
N TYR A 143 -7.25 -9.24 -4.61
CA TYR A 143 -7.27 -7.93 -5.28
C TYR A 143 -6.03 -7.74 -6.16
N ASP A 144 -6.03 -8.29 -7.37
CA ASP A 144 -4.91 -8.20 -8.32
C ASP A 144 -4.46 -6.76 -8.57
N GLN A 145 -5.40 -5.81 -8.65
CA GLN A 145 -5.12 -4.40 -8.90
C GLN A 145 -4.45 -3.70 -7.71
N TYR A 146 -4.62 -4.23 -6.49
CA TYR A 146 -3.93 -3.74 -5.30
C TYR A 146 -2.45 -4.14 -5.30
N LEU A 147 -2.15 -5.34 -5.80
CA LEU A 147 -0.78 -5.84 -5.96
C LEU A 147 -0.07 -5.21 -7.15
N ASN A 148 -0.80 -5.03 -8.25
CA ASN A 148 -0.31 -4.57 -9.53
C ASN A 148 -0.93 -3.22 -9.88
N PRO A 149 -0.50 -2.12 -9.22
CA PRO A 149 -1.12 -0.79 -9.39
C PRO A 149 -0.88 -0.17 -10.77
N GLY A 150 -0.29 -0.90 -11.71
CA GLY A 150 -0.03 -0.44 -13.07
C GLY A 150 1.25 0.39 -13.19
N SER A 151 1.45 0.98 -14.37
CA SER A 151 2.56 1.87 -14.69
C SER A 151 2.05 3.12 -15.39
N GLY A 152 2.49 4.29 -14.96
CA GLY A 152 2.10 5.58 -15.56
C GLY A 152 2.57 6.77 -14.72
N VAL A 153 2.45 7.97 -15.28
CA VAL A 153 2.93 9.21 -14.64
C VAL A 153 1.99 9.65 -13.50
N ASP A 154 0.71 9.28 -13.57
CA ASP A 154 -0.34 9.73 -12.64
C ASP A 154 -0.93 8.55 -11.83
N ILE A 155 -0.06 7.62 -11.45
CA ILE A 155 -0.48 6.47 -10.63
C ILE A 155 -0.15 6.70 -9.18
N ILE A 156 -1.19 6.66 -8.34
CA ILE A 156 -1.07 6.62 -6.89
C ILE A 156 -0.89 5.17 -6.46
N PHE A 157 0.25 4.88 -5.82
CA PHE A 157 0.51 3.57 -5.24
C PHE A 157 -0.23 3.39 -3.92
N PRO A 158 -0.76 2.18 -3.63
CA PRO A 158 -1.47 1.93 -2.38
C PRO A 158 -0.61 2.23 -1.14
N THR A 159 -1.16 2.96 -0.18
CA THR A 159 -0.52 3.17 1.11
C THR A 159 -0.66 1.91 1.98
N LYS A 160 0.45 1.21 2.18
CA LYS A 160 0.50 -0.03 2.96
C LYS A 160 0.81 0.17 4.45
N GLN A 161 1.00 1.42 4.87
CA GLN A 161 1.37 1.74 6.26
C GLN A 161 0.16 2.26 7.04
N GLY A 162 -0.29 1.48 8.02
CA GLY A 162 -1.25 1.94 9.04
C GLY A 162 -0.62 2.79 10.15
N TYR A 163 0.69 3.03 10.10
CA TYR A 163 1.45 3.78 11.09
C TYR A 163 2.46 4.70 10.41
N THR A 164 2.40 5.99 10.74
CA THR A 164 3.39 6.96 10.30
C THR A 164 4.49 7.02 11.35
N SER A 165 5.61 6.34 11.10
CA SER A 165 6.80 6.50 11.94
C SER A 165 7.42 7.87 11.67
N PRO A 166 7.83 8.63 12.70
CA PRO A 166 8.60 9.87 12.51
C PRO A 166 10.00 9.61 11.94
N ILE A 167 10.43 8.34 11.93
CA ILE A 167 11.67 7.90 11.29
C ILE A 167 11.26 7.16 10.01
N TYR A 168 11.59 7.72 8.86
CA TYR A 168 11.41 7.06 7.57
C TYR A 168 12.41 5.89 7.48
N LEU A 169 11.96 4.73 7.92
CA LEU A 169 12.60 3.47 7.58
C LEU A 169 12.04 3.11 6.21
N GLY A 170 12.74 3.45 5.14
CA GLY A 170 12.29 3.21 3.78
C GLY A 170 11.71 1.80 3.64
N ASN A 171 10.56 1.68 2.98
CA ASN A 171 9.86 0.41 2.80
C ASN A 171 10.78 -0.61 2.12
N TYR A 172 11.36 -1.48 2.92
CA TYR A 172 12.19 -2.58 2.43
C TYR A 172 11.38 -3.55 1.53
N TYR A 173 10.05 -3.59 1.73
CA TYR A 173 9.14 -4.45 0.98
C TYR A 173 8.63 -3.84 -0.35
N GLU A 174 8.58 -2.52 -0.50
CA GLU A 174 8.14 -1.91 -1.76
C GLU A 174 9.15 -2.12 -2.90
N ARG A 175 10.43 -2.36 -2.59
CA ARG A 175 11.43 -2.70 -3.61
C ARG A 175 11.32 -4.12 -4.14
N SER A 176 10.72 -5.06 -3.41
CA SER A 176 10.59 -6.45 -3.86
C SER A 176 9.35 -6.71 -4.71
N ASN A 177 8.27 -5.94 -4.54
CA ASN A 177 7.04 -6.11 -5.33
C ASN A 177 7.00 -5.26 -6.61
N SER A 178 7.85 -4.23 -6.73
CA SER A 178 8.00 -3.44 -7.96
C SER A 178 8.78 -4.16 -9.07
N LEU A 179 9.19 -5.41 -8.87
CA LEU A 179 10.11 -6.11 -9.75
C LEU A 179 9.46 -7.10 -10.73
N ASN A 180 8.12 -7.21 -10.76
CA ASN A 180 7.46 -8.10 -11.71
C ASN A 180 7.05 -7.42 -13.02
N GLY A 181 7.46 -6.20 -13.31
CA GLY A 181 7.02 -5.54 -14.54
C GLY A 181 7.87 -4.38 -15.03
N ALA A 182 9.18 -4.46 -15.03
CA ALA A 182 10.04 -3.72 -15.95
C ALA A 182 11.49 -4.17 -15.76
N SER A 183 12.18 -4.46 -16.84
CA SER A 183 13.60 -4.81 -16.91
C SER A 183 14.51 -3.69 -16.45
N SER A 184 14.64 -3.46 -15.17
CA SER A 184 15.77 -2.76 -14.61
C SER A 184 16.35 -3.64 -13.51
N GLY A 185 17.52 -4.17 -13.76
CA GLY A 185 18.25 -5.17 -13.01
C GLY A 185 18.27 -4.99 -11.50
N GLY A 186 17.20 -5.36 -10.84
CA GLY A 186 17.09 -5.39 -9.39
C GLY A 186 18.01 -6.47 -8.81
N VAL A 187 18.69 -6.12 -7.74
CA VAL A 187 19.55 -7.04 -6.99
C VAL A 187 18.71 -7.94 -6.11
N LYS A 188 18.87 -9.24 -6.22
CA LYS A 188 18.16 -10.26 -5.41
C LYS A 188 19.15 -10.99 -4.51
N VAL A 189 18.64 -11.66 -3.48
CA VAL A 189 19.45 -12.46 -2.55
C VAL A 189 18.92 -13.88 -2.53
N ALA A 190 19.81 -14.86 -2.74
CA ALA A 190 19.54 -16.29 -2.55
C ALA A 190 20.31 -16.80 -1.35
N TYR A 191 19.74 -17.76 -0.66
CA TYR A 191 20.37 -18.44 0.48
C TYR A 191 20.41 -19.94 0.23
N TYR A 192 21.50 -20.57 0.64
CA TYR A 192 21.66 -22.02 0.63
C TYR A 192 22.25 -22.49 1.95
N ILE A 193 21.62 -23.50 2.54
CA ILE A 193 22.12 -24.15 3.76
C ILE A 193 22.70 -25.49 3.34
N ALA A 194 24.00 -25.63 3.53
CA ALA A 194 24.73 -26.81 3.05
C ALA A 194 24.60 -28.01 4.00
N ASN A 195 24.60 -29.20 3.40
CA ASN A 195 24.93 -30.44 4.09
C ASN A 195 26.43 -30.60 4.21
N ALA A 196 26.90 -31.36 5.18
CA ALA A 196 28.34 -31.60 5.32
C ALA A 196 28.94 -32.38 4.12
N GLY A 197 30.17 -32.09 3.79
CA GLY A 197 30.96 -32.87 2.86
C GLY A 197 30.71 -32.58 1.37
N LEU A 198 30.02 -31.48 1.02
CA LEU A 198 29.81 -31.10 -0.36
C LEU A 198 31.00 -30.28 -0.89
N ALA A 199 31.56 -30.68 -2.01
CA ALA A 199 32.53 -29.89 -2.77
C ALA A 199 31.86 -28.91 -3.73
N SER A 200 30.59 -29.17 -4.10
CA SER A 200 29.77 -28.30 -4.94
C SER A 200 28.28 -28.53 -4.68
N PHE A 201 27.46 -27.51 -4.96
CA PHE A 201 26.01 -27.56 -4.83
C PHE A 201 25.36 -26.63 -5.85
N GLY A 202 24.14 -26.97 -6.24
CA GLY A 202 23.34 -26.14 -7.16
C GLY A 202 22.44 -25.16 -6.40
N VAL A 203 22.35 -23.95 -6.93
CA VAL A 203 21.41 -22.92 -6.48
C VAL A 203 20.60 -22.47 -7.70
N SER A 204 19.38 -22.95 -7.83
CA SER A 204 18.53 -22.74 -9.01
C SER A 204 18.26 -21.27 -9.31
N GLU A 205 18.20 -20.44 -8.28
CA GLU A 205 17.97 -19.00 -8.41
C GLU A 205 19.13 -18.27 -9.12
N LEU A 206 20.31 -18.87 -9.17
CA LEU A 206 21.50 -18.30 -9.81
C LEU A 206 21.69 -18.74 -11.27
N GLU A 207 20.84 -19.61 -11.80
CA GLU A 207 20.90 -20.04 -13.19
C GLU A 207 20.71 -18.84 -14.14
N ASN A 208 21.63 -18.67 -15.06
CA ASN A 208 21.63 -17.56 -16.02
C ASN A 208 21.64 -16.15 -15.39
N LYS A 209 22.14 -16.03 -14.16
CA LYS A 209 22.22 -14.76 -13.41
C LYS A 209 23.67 -14.33 -13.18
N THR A 210 23.85 -13.02 -13.05
CA THR A 210 25.15 -12.45 -12.68
C THR A 210 25.22 -12.32 -11.16
N VAL A 211 26.09 -13.08 -10.52
CA VAL A 211 26.31 -12.98 -9.07
C VAL A 211 27.26 -11.81 -8.80
N LEU A 212 26.81 -10.90 -7.96
CA LEU A 212 27.53 -9.67 -7.59
C LEU A 212 28.35 -9.84 -6.32
N VAL A 213 27.79 -10.54 -5.34
CA VAL A 213 28.44 -10.80 -4.05
C VAL A 213 28.13 -12.22 -3.63
N ALA A 214 29.12 -12.93 -3.14
CA ALA A 214 28.96 -14.23 -2.48
C ALA A 214 29.52 -14.17 -1.06
N MET A 215 28.84 -14.80 -0.12
CA MET A 215 29.27 -14.91 1.27
C MET A 215 29.15 -16.34 1.73
N ARG A 216 30.12 -16.80 2.54
CA ARG A 216 30.11 -18.08 3.22
C ARG A 216 30.15 -17.82 4.73
N SER A 217 29.12 -18.25 5.46
CA SER A 217 28.98 -18.01 6.91
C SER A 217 29.17 -16.53 7.31
N GLY A 218 28.63 -15.61 6.48
CA GLY A 218 28.73 -14.15 6.70
C GLY A 218 30.03 -13.52 6.23
N LEU A 219 31.03 -14.29 5.77
CA LEU A 219 32.30 -13.78 5.25
C LEU A 219 32.23 -13.64 3.73
N GLY A 220 32.52 -12.44 3.23
CA GLY A 220 32.58 -12.18 1.78
C GLY A 220 33.63 -13.04 1.09
N LYS A 221 33.26 -13.61 -0.06
CA LYS A 221 34.10 -14.39 -0.92
C LYS A 221 34.22 -13.73 -2.31
N ALA A 222 35.39 -13.73 -2.88
CA ALA A 222 35.55 -13.31 -4.26
C ALA A 222 34.99 -14.39 -5.22
N ILE A 223 34.40 -13.95 -6.34
CA ILE A 223 33.76 -14.85 -7.31
C ILE A 223 34.74 -15.11 -8.45
N THR A 224 34.85 -16.37 -8.84
CA THR A 224 35.66 -16.78 -10.00
C THR A 224 34.88 -17.72 -10.91
N THR A 225 35.26 -17.78 -12.17
CA THR A 225 34.72 -18.75 -13.14
C THR A 225 35.67 -19.96 -13.31
N PHE A 226 36.84 -19.93 -12.70
CA PHE A 226 37.83 -20.97 -12.80
C PHE A 226 38.03 -21.72 -11.47
N PRO A 227 38.35 -23.02 -11.50
CA PRO A 227 38.71 -23.77 -10.29
C PRO A 227 39.91 -23.12 -9.58
N THR A 228 39.86 -23.09 -8.25
CA THR A 228 40.92 -22.48 -7.43
C THR A 228 41.16 -23.26 -6.16
N THR A 229 42.38 -23.19 -5.63
CA THR A 229 42.71 -23.68 -4.28
C THR A 229 42.62 -22.59 -3.22
N ASN A 230 42.34 -21.34 -3.62
CA ASN A 230 42.30 -20.22 -2.70
C ASN A 230 40.92 -20.14 -2.00
N THR A 231 40.90 -20.34 -0.71
CA THR A 231 39.68 -20.34 0.14
C THR A 231 38.95 -18.97 0.22
N GLN A 232 39.53 -17.93 -0.32
CA GLN A 232 38.88 -16.61 -0.44
C GLN A 232 37.92 -16.51 -1.64
N TYR A 233 37.94 -17.52 -2.53
CA TYR A 233 37.17 -17.53 -3.77
C TYR A 233 36.07 -18.62 -3.72
N LEU A 234 34.97 -18.37 -4.41
CA LEU A 234 33.97 -19.36 -4.78
C LEU A 234 33.83 -19.35 -6.30
N GLN A 235 33.89 -20.55 -6.92
CA GLN A 235 33.59 -20.67 -8.33
C GLN A 235 32.07 -20.76 -8.50
N ILE A 236 31.50 -19.88 -9.33
CA ILE A 236 30.07 -19.88 -9.65
C ILE A 236 29.87 -19.85 -11.14
N VAL A 237 29.32 -20.93 -11.68
CA VAL A 237 29.04 -21.07 -13.11
C VAL A 237 27.62 -21.61 -13.28
N ASN A 238 26.75 -20.81 -13.88
CA ASN A 238 25.35 -21.17 -14.20
C ASN A 238 24.60 -21.85 -13.05
N GLY A 239 24.63 -21.23 -11.87
CA GLY A 239 23.93 -21.73 -10.67
C GLY A 239 24.65 -22.84 -9.90
N LEU A 240 25.75 -23.41 -10.46
CA LEU A 240 26.61 -24.36 -9.75
C LEU A 240 27.66 -23.58 -8.96
N VAL A 241 27.65 -23.74 -7.65
CA VAL A 241 28.65 -23.20 -6.72
C VAL A 241 29.63 -24.31 -6.39
N THR A 242 30.91 -24.10 -6.67
CA THR A 242 31.99 -25.03 -6.38
C THR A 242 32.95 -24.39 -5.39
N LEU A 243 33.30 -25.13 -4.34
CA LEU A 243 34.29 -24.70 -3.38
C LEU A 243 35.71 -24.87 -3.90
N PRO A 244 36.68 -24.17 -3.28
CA PRO A 244 38.09 -24.36 -3.59
C PRO A 244 38.52 -25.83 -3.50
N ILE A 245 39.47 -26.22 -4.32
CA ILE A 245 39.97 -27.60 -4.39
C ILE A 245 40.48 -28.03 -3.00
N GLY A 246 39.89 -29.08 -2.46
CA GLY A 246 40.22 -29.62 -1.13
C GLY A 246 39.38 -29.03 0.02
N ASP A 247 38.49 -28.12 -0.28
CA ASP A 247 37.53 -27.55 0.69
C ASP A 247 36.18 -28.26 0.58
N LEU A 248 35.49 -28.44 1.72
CA LEU A 248 34.17 -29.07 1.81
C LEU A 248 33.27 -28.23 2.71
N THR A 249 31.95 -28.39 2.54
CA THR A 249 30.98 -27.73 3.40
C THR A 249 30.86 -28.41 4.76
N ASP A 250 30.56 -27.61 5.79
CA ASP A 250 30.10 -28.09 7.09
C ASP A 250 28.57 -28.21 7.14
N ALA A 251 28.06 -29.07 8.02
CA ALA A 251 26.61 -29.21 8.20
C ALA A 251 26.00 -27.92 8.75
N GLY A 252 24.97 -27.39 8.08
CA GLY A 252 24.29 -26.15 8.49
C GLY A 252 25.04 -24.87 8.09
N GLU A 253 26.12 -24.97 7.31
CA GLU A 253 26.82 -23.80 6.81
C GLU A 253 25.95 -23.00 5.83
N VAL A 254 25.89 -21.70 6.03
CA VAL A 254 25.02 -20.79 5.25
C VAL A 254 25.82 -20.08 4.16
N PHE A 255 25.33 -20.20 2.94
CA PHE A 255 25.79 -19.42 1.80
C PHE A 255 24.73 -18.39 1.41
N SER A 256 25.14 -17.17 1.14
CA SER A 256 24.25 -16.13 0.63
C SER A 256 24.84 -15.48 -0.61
N PHE A 257 23.99 -15.24 -1.60
CA PHE A 257 24.37 -14.72 -2.91
C PHE A 257 23.50 -13.52 -3.26
N VAL A 258 24.16 -12.43 -3.63
CA VAL A 258 23.50 -11.25 -4.18
C VAL A 258 23.68 -11.29 -5.69
N TYR A 259 22.60 -11.32 -6.48
CA TYR A 259 22.65 -11.53 -7.92
C TYR A 259 21.66 -10.60 -8.67
N ARG A 260 21.83 -10.49 -9.99
CA ARG A 260 21.03 -9.67 -10.88
C ARG A 260 20.64 -10.41 -12.15
#